data_87bab4868fdceca68d26a880bd44eed2
#
_entry.id   87bab4868fdceca68d26a880bd44eed2
#
_cell.length_a   1.000
_cell.length_b   1.000
_cell.length_c   1.000
_cell.angle_alpha   90.00
_cell.angle_beta   90.00
_cell.angle_gamma   90.00
#
_symmetry.space_group_name_H-M   'P 1'
#
loop_
_entity.id
_entity.type
_entity.pdbx_description
1 polymer ?
#
loop_
_entity_poly.entity_id
_entity_poly.type
_entity_poly.pdbx_seq_one_letter_code
_entity_poly.pdbx_strand_id
1 'polypeptide(L)'
;MARYDELEEKDRQLIDRAKEMTRTSYAPYSQFFVGAAIRMDNDSIIAGSNQENAAYPSGTCAERTACYQASALLPGMPMRKIAVAAATKPGFQRRPISPCGACRQALLEYEKLHGPMEVLLYGEEEIYIFPSVASLLPYCFTDF
;
A
#
# COMPACT_ATOMS: atom_id res chain seq x y z
N MET A 1 -14.21 -9.65 -1.50
CA MET A 1 -14.44 -8.52 -2.43
C MET A 1 -15.50 -7.60 -1.88
N ALA A 2 -15.34 -6.31 -2.11
CA ALA A 2 -16.30 -5.30 -1.67
C ALA A 2 -16.37 -4.16 -2.68
N ARG A 3 -17.39 -3.31 -2.53
CA ARG A 3 -17.48 -2.04 -3.26
C ARG A 3 -17.15 -0.91 -2.30
N TYR A 4 -16.69 0.20 -2.84
CA TYR A 4 -16.26 1.36 -2.04
C TYR A 4 -17.34 1.81 -1.05
N ASP A 5 -18.59 1.92 -1.49
CA ASP A 5 -19.70 2.39 -0.65
C ASP A 5 -20.15 1.37 0.41
N GLU A 6 -19.73 0.13 0.30
CA GLU A 6 -20.00 -0.91 1.33
C GLU A 6 -19.00 -0.87 2.49
N LEU A 7 -17.90 -0.13 2.35
CA LEU A 7 -16.84 -0.08 3.34
C LEU A 7 -17.19 0.86 4.50
N GLU A 8 -16.57 0.61 5.66
CA GLU A 8 -16.61 1.53 6.78
C GLU A 8 -15.92 2.85 6.40
N GLU A 9 -16.30 3.93 7.09
CA GLU A 9 -15.75 5.25 6.81
C GLU A 9 -14.22 5.31 6.94
N LYS A 10 -13.68 4.66 7.96
CA LYS A 10 -12.21 4.62 8.16
C LYS A 10 -11.49 3.96 6.99
N ASP A 11 -12.06 2.92 6.41
CA ASP A 11 -11.49 2.24 5.25
C ASP A 11 -11.59 3.10 4.00
N ARG A 12 -12.72 3.80 3.82
CA ARG A 12 -12.84 4.75 2.71
C ARG A 12 -11.82 5.88 2.83
N GLN A 13 -11.62 6.42 4.01
CA GLN A 13 -10.61 7.46 4.26
C GLN A 13 -9.21 6.99 3.90
N LEU A 14 -8.88 5.75 4.26
CA LEU A 14 -7.58 5.18 3.95
C LEU A 14 -7.38 5.02 2.44
N ILE A 15 -8.40 4.50 1.76
CA ILE A 15 -8.39 4.36 0.30
C ILE A 15 -8.30 5.73 -0.37
N ASP A 16 -9.06 6.70 0.10
CA ASP A 16 -9.04 8.05 -0.46
C ASP A 16 -7.64 8.67 -0.33
N ARG A 17 -6.96 8.44 0.77
CA ARG A 17 -5.59 8.92 0.95
C ARG A 17 -4.63 8.24 -0.02
N ALA A 18 -4.78 6.93 -0.23
CA ALA A 18 -3.97 6.23 -1.22
C ALA A 18 -4.23 6.78 -2.64
N LYS A 19 -5.49 7.05 -2.97
CA LYS A 19 -5.85 7.64 -4.26
C LYS A 19 -5.24 9.02 -4.45
N GLU A 20 -5.26 9.87 -3.43
CA GLU A 20 -4.62 11.19 -3.48
C GLU A 20 -3.13 11.08 -3.77
N MET A 21 -2.46 10.10 -3.18
CA MET A 21 -1.02 9.94 -3.31
C MET A 21 -0.58 9.58 -4.73
N THR A 22 -1.46 9.04 -5.56
CA THR A 22 -1.12 8.80 -6.96
C THR A 22 -0.71 10.08 -7.68
N ARG A 23 -1.19 11.23 -7.23
CA ARG A 23 -0.85 12.54 -7.80
C ARG A 23 0.55 13.01 -7.46
N THR A 24 1.16 12.45 -6.43
CA THR A 24 2.52 12.79 -6.00
C THR A 24 3.56 11.83 -6.55
N SER A 25 3.16 10.82 -7.30
CA SER A 25 4.06 9.85 -7.90
C SER A 25 5.04 10.51 -8.87
N TYR A 26 6.29 10.09 -8.80
CA TYR A 26 7.27 10.42 -9.83
C TYR A 26 7.46 9.18 -10.69
N ALA A 27 6.74 9.12 -11.81
CA ALA A 27 6.68 7.95 -12.68
C ALA A 27 6.84 8.30 -14.16
N PRO A 28 7.96 8.98 -14.54
CA PRO A 28 8.15 9.43 -15.92
C PRO A 28 8.40 8.28 -16.90
N TYR A 29 8.84 7.13 -16.42
CA TYR A 29 9.19 5.99 -17.26
C TYR A 29 7.99 5.09 -17.51
N SER A 30 7.32 4.65 -16.46
CA SER A 30 6.18 3.72 -16.60
C SER A 30 4.86 4.42 -16.89
N GLN A 31 4.70 5.68 -16.48
CA GLN A 31 3.43 6.40 -16.50
C GLN A 31 2.36 5.65 -15.70
N PHE A 32 2.78 4.87 -14.70
CA PHE A 32 1.91 4.12 -13.81
C PHE A 32 2.06 4.69 -12.40
N PHE A 33 0.99 5.31 -11.89
CA PHE A 33 1.01 6.11 -10.67
C PHE A 33 0.36 5.32 -9.55
N VAL A 34 1.13 5.03 -8.51
CA VAL A 34 0.65 4.22 -7.38
C VAL A 34 0.73 5.03 -6.10
N GLY A 35 -0.33 4.94 -5.31
CA GLY A 35 -0.37 5.51 -3.98
C GLY A 35 -0.67 4.43 -2.95
N ALA A 36 -0.08 4.58 -1.77
CA ALA A 36 -0.32 3.69 -0.64
C ALA A 36 -0.52 4.51 0.61
N ALA A 37 -1.40 4.04 1.49
CA ALA A 37 -1.67 4.69 2.76
C ALA A 37 -1.76 3.62 3.86
N ILE A 38 -1.08 3.87 4.98
CA ILE A 38 -1.02 2.93 6.11
C ILE A 38 -1.68 3.58 7.32
N ARG A 39 -2.63 2.87 7.92
CA ARG A 39 -3.21 3.27 9.21
C ARG A 39 -2.38 2.64 10.31
N MET A 40 -1.87 3.49 11.18
CA MET A 40 -1.09 3.08 12.33
C MET A 40 -2.00 2.76 13.53
N ASP A 41 -1.43 2.16 14.56
CA ASP A 41 -2.17 1.77 15.76
C ASP A 41 -2.84 2.94 16.48
N ASN A 42 -2.29 4.15 16.34
CA ASN A 42 -2.86 5.38 16.91
C ASN A 42 -3.86 6.09 15.97
N ASP A 43 -4.31 5.40 14.92
CA ASP A 43 -5.22 5.91 13.87
C ASP A 43 -4.61 6.96 12.94
N SER A 44 -3.34 7.33 13.08
CA SER A 44 -2.69 8.22 12.12
C SER A 44 -2.48 7.50 10.78
N ILE A 45 -2.46 8.26 9.70
CA ILE A 45 -2.25 7.72 8.35
C ILE A 45 -0.93 8.25 7.80
N ILE A 46 -0.05 7.32 7.42
CA ILE A 46 1.21 7.62 6.75
C ILE A 46 1.10 7.13 5.32
N ALA A 47 1.39 7.99 4.36
CA ALA A 47 1.14 7.68 2.95
C ALA A 47 2.40 7.89 2.11
N GLY A 48 2.44 7.23 0.95
CA GLY A 48 3.55 7.34 0.02
C GLY A 48 3.11 7.08 -1.41
N SER A 49 3.97 7.39 -2.36
CA SER A 49 3.76 7.14 -3.78
C SER A 49 5.02 6.55 -4.38
N ASN A 50 4.91 5.93 -5.57
CA ASN A 50 6.07 5.36 -6.23
C ASN A 50 6.99 6.46 -6.74
N GLN A 51 8.29 6.24 -6.58
CA GLN A 51 9.34 7.16 -6.98
C GLN A 51 10.30 6.41 -7.91
N GLU A 52 10.21 6.67 -9.20
CA GLU A 52 11.05 6.02 -10.19
C GLU A 52 12.41 6.71 -10.31
N ASN A 53 13.37 6.02 -10.87
CA ASN A 53 14.71 6.54 -11.06
C ASN A 53 15.31 5.90 -12.31
N ALA A 54 16.08 6.68 -13.06
CA ALA A 54 16.79 6.17 -14.23
C ALA A 54 17.78 5.06 -13.84
N ALA A 55 18.33 5.11 -12.63
CA ALA A 55 19.06 4.01 -12.03
C ALA A 55 18.04 3.10 -11.34
N TYR A 56 17.56 2.09 -12.05
CA TYR A 56 16.41 1.27 -11.62
C TYR A 56 16.46 0.76 -10.18
N PRO A 57 17.60 0.29 -9.65
CA PRO A 57 17.64 -0.14 -8.25
C PRO A 57 17.36 0.96 -7.23
N SER A 58 17.48 2.24 -7.63
CA SER A 58 17.26 3.38 -6.74
C SER A 58 15.79 3.79 -6.62
N GLY A 59 14.93 3.29 -7.51
CA GLY A 59 13.50 3.56 -7.43
C GLY A 59 12.83 2.75 -6.33
N THR A 60 11.63 3.18 -5.94
CA THR A 60 10.85 2.46 -4.92
C THR A 60 9.36 2.52 -5.21
N CYS A 61 8.65 1.48 -4.81
CA CYS A 61 7.20 1.40 -4.92
C CYS A 61 6.52 2.22 -3.82
N ALA A 62 5.25 2.59 -4.05
CA ALA A 62 4.46 3.35 -3.10
C ALA A 62 4.37 2.68 -1.73
N GLU A 63 4.17 1.37 -1.71
CA GLU A 63 4.02 0.61 -0.48
C GLU A 63 5.28 0.67 0.38
N ARG A 64 6.46 0.54 -0.24
CA ARG A 64 7.73 0.64 0.49
C ARG A 64 8.03 2.07 0.92
N THR A 65 7.70 3.05 0.09
CA THR A 65 7.81 4.46 0.48
C THR A 65 6.98 4.73 1.73
N ALA A 66 5.75 4.24 1.76
CA ALA A 66 4.84 4.43 2.90
C ALA A 66 5.34 3.70 4.15
N CYS A 67 5.69 2.41 4.06
CA CYS A 67 6.05 1.63 5.24
C CYS A 67 7.41 2.06 5.82
N TYR A 68 8.37 2.43 5.00
CA TYR A 68 9.65 2.92 5.50
C TYR A 68 9.50 4.28 6.17
N GLN A 69 8.68 5.16 5.60
CA GLN A 69 8.37 6.44 6.23
C GLN A 69 7.64 6.23 7.56
N ALA A 70 6.66 5.34 7.60
CA ALA A 70 5.93 5.02 8.83
C ALA A 70 6.88 4.50 9.92
N SER A 71 7.78 3.59 9.55
CA SER A 71 8.77 3.05 10.48
C SER A 71 9.72 4.12 11.01
N ALA A 72 10.11 5.06 10.15
CA ALA A 72 11.04 6.14 10.52
C ALA A 72 10.38 7.22 11.37
N LEU A 73 9.14 7.60 11.04
CA LEU A 73 8.41 8.64 11.76
C LEU A 73 7.83 8.16 13.08
N LEU A 74 7.38 6.91 13.14
CA LEU A 74 6.72 6.31 14.31
C LEU A 74 7.39 4.96 14.63
N PRO A 75 8.65 4.98 15.08
CA PRO A 75 9.39 3.73 15.33
C PRO A 75 8.67 2.83 16.31
N GLY A 76 8.57 1.54 15.97
CA GLY A 76 7.95 0.54 16.82
C GLY A 76 6.44 0.56 16.88
N MET A 77 5.77 1.52 16.25
CA MET A 77 4.31 1.56 16.25
C MET A 77 3.75 0.55 15.25
N PRO A 78 2.78 -0.27 15.66
CA PRO A 78 2.18 -1.24 14.74
C PRO A 78 1.49 -0.59 13.54
N MET A 79 1.67 -1.22 12.38
CA MET A 79 0.97 -0.88 11.15
C MET A 79 -0.24 -1.81 11.04
N ARG A 80 -1.45 -1.27 11.06
CA ARG A 80 -2.67 -2.09 11.19
C ARG A 80 -3.34 -2.40 9.88
N LYS A 81 -3.25 -1.48 8.90
CA LYS A 81 -3.96 -1.64 7.63
C LYS A 81 -3.24 -0.82 6.56
N ILE A 82 -3.18 -1.36 5.34
CA ILE A 82 -2.64 -0.64 4.19
C ILE A 82 -3.67 -0.63 3.06
N ALA A 83 -3.83 0.51 2.41
CA ALA A 83 -4.60 0.63 1.17
C ALA A 83 -3.67 1.00 0.03
N VAL A 84 -3.92 0.43 -1.15
CA VAL A 84 -3.14 0.69 -2.36
C VAL A 84 -4.09 1.04 -3.50
N ALA A 85 -3.75 2.09 -4.24
CA ALA A 85 -4.49 2.50 -5.43
C ALA A 85 -3.51 2.78 -6.56
N ALA A 86 -3.92 2.48 -7.80
CA ALA A 86 -3.09 2.70 -8.96
C ALA A 86 -3.89 3.39 -10.06
N ALA A 87 -3.21 4.28 -10.80
CA ALA A 87 -3.82 5.06 -11.87
C ALA A 87 -2.88 5.19 -13.06
N THR A 88 -3.47 5.38 -14.22
CA THR A 88 -2.79 5.83 -15.43
C THR A 88 -3.36 7.19 -15.81
N LYS A 89 -2.92 7.79 -16.93
CA LYS A 89 -3.47 9.09 -17.37
C LYS A 89 -5.00 9.09 -17.52
N PRO A 90 -5.63 8.02 -18.10
CA PRO A 90 -7.10 7.99 -18.20
C PRO A 90 -7.82 7.93 -16.85
N GLY A 91 -7.20 7.37 -15.81
CA GLY A 91 -7.83 7.26 -14.49
C GLY A 91 -7.38 6.05 -13.70
N PHE A 92 -8.09 5.77 -12.61
CA PHE A 92 -7.78 4.64 -11.75
C PHE A 92 -8.01 3.32 -12.45
N GLN A 93 -7.28 2.29 -12.02
CA GLN A 93 -7.44 0.94 -12.54
C GLN A 93 -8.83 0.40 -12.18
N ARG A 94 -9.46 -0.28 -13.11
CA ARG A 94 -10.79 -0.87 -12.89
C ARG A 94 -10.71 -2.03 -11.89
N ARG A 95 -9.67 -2.85 -12.01
CA ARG A 95 -9.41 -3.96 -11.09
C ARG A 95 -8.24 -3.62 -10.18
N PRO A 96 -8.27 -4.12 -8.94
CA PRO A 96 -7.16 -3.89 -8.00
C PRO A 96 -5.84 -4.41 -8.52
N ILE A 97 -4.77 -3.66 -8.21
CA ILE A 97 -3.40 -4.05 -8.51
C ILE A 97 -2.77 -4.58 -7.23
N SER A 98 -2.12 -5.72 -7.33
CA SER A 98 -1.44 -6.34 -6.20
C SER A 98 -0.07 -5.69 -5.96
N PRO A 99 0.39 -5.60 -4.70
CA PRO A 99 1.77 -5.20 -4.42
C PRO A 99 2.77 -6.16 -5.06
N CYS A 100 3.90 -5.64 -5.53
CA CYS A 100 4.96 -6.50 -6.06
C CYS A 100 5.56 -7.39 -4.97
N GLY A 101 6.32 -8.42 -5.37
CA GLY A 101 6.92 -9.34 -4.41
C GLY A 101 7.82 -8.67 -3.39
N ALA A 102 8.62 -7.68 -3.80
CA ALA A 102 9.49 -6.93 -2.90
C ALA A 102 8.68 -6.16 -1.85
N CYS A 103 7.55 -5.56 -2.23
CA CYS A 103 6.68 -4.86 -1.29
C CYS A 103 5.99 -5.82 -0.33
N ARG A 104 5.56 -6.98 -0.80
CA ARG A 104 4.97 -8.01 0.07
C ARG A 104 5.96 -8.45 1.14
N GLN A 105 7.20 -8.71 0.77
CA GLN A 105 8.25 -9.10 1.71
C GLN A 105 8.58 -7.97 2.69
N ALA A 106 8.69 -6.73 2.21
CA ALA A 106 8.96 -5.57 3.06
C ALA A 106 7.85 -5.35 4.10
N LEU A 107 6.59 -5.43 3.68
CA LEU A 107 5.45 -5.29 4.59
C LEU A 107 5.36 -6.45 5.59
N LEU A 108 5.75 -7.65 5.17
CA LEU A 108 5.72 -8.83 6.04
C LEU A 108 6.63 -8.67 7.27
N GLU A 109 7.75 -7.99 7.14
CA GLU A 109 8.64 -7.69 8.27
C GLU A 109 7.87 -7.02 9.41
N TYR A 110 7.11 -5.97 9.07
CA TYR A 110 6.33 -5.20 10.04
C TYR A 110 5.14 -5.99 10.58
N GLU A 111 4.51 -6.79 9.75
CA GLU A 111 3.43 -7.68 10.19
C GLU A 111 3.95 -8.72 11.19
N LYS A 112 5.13 -9.28 10.92
CA LYS A 112 5.73 -10.26 11.83
C LYS A 112 6.03 -9.64 13.19
N LEU A 113 6.48 -8.38 13.21
CA LEU A 113 6.81 -7.69 14.47
C LEU A 113 5.57 -7.35 15.30
N HIS A 114 4.46 -6.99 14.66
CA HIS A 114 3.35 -6.32 15.34
C HIS A 114 1.98 -6.97 15.15
N GLY A 115 1.88 -8.06 14.42
CA GLY A 115 0.61 -8.74 14.14
C GLY A 115 0.03 -8.38 12.77
N PRO A 116 -1.09 -9.02 12.40
CA PRO A 116 -1.63 -8.91 11.05
C PRO A 116 -1.90 -7.49 10.60
N MET A 117 -1.54 -7.21 9.34
CA MET A 117 -1.84 -5.95 8.66
C MET A 117 -2.84 -6.27 7.54
N GLU A 118 -4.05 -5.76 7.67
CA GLU A 118 -5.07 -5.94 6.66
C GLU A 118 -4.71 -5.16 5.40
N VAL A 119 -5.03 -5.71 4.23
CA VAL A 119 -4.67 -5.12 2.94
C VAL A 119 -5.94 -4.80 2.15
N LEU A 120 -6.08 -3.55 1.73
CA LEU A 120 -7.17 -3.08 0.87
C LEU A 120 -6.58 -2.70 -0.49
N LEU A 121 -6.94 -3.41 -1.53
CA LEU A 121 -6.50 -3.10 -2.89
C LEU A 121 -7.65 -2.48 -3.66
N TYR A 122 -7.50 -1.22 -4.02
CA TYR A 122 -8.56 -0.44 -4.65
C TYR A 122 -8.60 -0.66 -6.16
N GLY A 123 -9.81 -0.90 -6.68
CA GLY A 123 -10.16 -0.82 -8.08
C GLY A 123 -11.51 -0.10 -8.18
N GLU A 124 -11.78 0.55 -9.31
CA GLU A 124 -13.04 1.27 -9.48
C GLU A 124 -14.26 0.35 -9.45
N GLU A 125 -14.12 -0.88 -9.96
CA GLU A 125 -15.22 -1.84 -10.01
C GLU A 125 -15.36 -2.68 -8.74
N GLU A 126 -14.25 -2.97 -8.10
CA GLU A 126 -14.21 -3.84 -6.91
C GLU A 126 -12.97 -3.57 -6.08
N ILE A 127 -13.06 -3.90 -4.80
CA ILE A 127 -11.95 -3.77 -3.85
C ILE A 127 -11.66 -5.14 -3.28
N TYR A 128 -10.39 -5.55 -3.28
CA TYR A 128 -9.98 -6.81 -2.67
C TYR A 128 -9.50 -6.54 -1.25
N ILE A 129 -9.98 -7.34 -0.30
CA ILE A 129 -9.63 -7.23 1.11
C ILE A 129 -8.95 -8.53 1.53
N PHE A 130 -7.74 -8.40 2.09
CA PHE A 130 -6.97 -9.53 2.58
C PHE A 130 -6.74 -9.36 4.08
N PRO A 131 -6.92 -10.41 4.89
CA PRO A 131 -6.81 -10.29 6.35
C PRO A 131 -5.38 -10.04 6.84
N SER A 132 -4.38 -10.30 6.00
CA SER A 132 -2.98 -10.14 6.37
C SER A 132 -2.10 -10.02 5.13
N VAL A 133 -0.91 -9.46 5.30
CA VAL A 133 0.13 -9.46 4.25
C VAL A 133 0.57 -10.89 3.95
N ALA A 134 0.63 -11.75 4.97
CA ALA A 134 1.03 -13.15 4.81
C ALA A 134 0.14 -13.89 3.81
N SER A 135 -1.14 -13.54 3.71
CA SER A 135 -2.04 -14.15 2.74
C SER A 135 -1.67 -13.85 1.29
N LEU A 136 -0.84 -12.81 1.05
CA LEU A 136 -0.32 -12.46 -0.27
C LEU A 136 1.05 -13.06 -0.56
N LEU A 137 1.65 -13.75 0.41
CA LEU A 137 2.99 -14.31 0.28
C LEU A 137 3.06 -15.66 1.00
N PRO A 138 2.43 -16.70 0.43
CA PRO A 138 2.20 -17.97 1.13
C PRO A 138 3.46 -18.74 1.53
N TYR A 139 4.54 -18.61 0.78
CA TYR A 139 5.83 -19.21 1.17
C TYR A 139 6.88 -18.12 1.12
N CYS A 140 7.19 -17.56 2.28
CA CYS A 140 7.93 -16.31 2.37
C CYS A 140 9.14 -16.43 3.31
N PHE A 141 10.00 -15.44 3.26
CA PHE A 141 11.17 -15.38 4.14
C PHE A 141 10.74 -14.82 5.49
N THR A 142 10.74 -15.67 6.52
CA THR A 142 10.32 -15.29 7.89
C THR A 142 11.36 -15.66 8.94
N ASP A 143 12.46 -16.25 8.53
CA ASP A 143 13.47 -16.79 9.43
C ASP A 143 14.50 -15.71 9.75
N PHE A 144 14.06 -14.74 10.54
CA PHE A 144 14.91 -13.63 10.97
C PHE A 144 14.57 -13.16 12.38
#